data_5b30051126df089d66bebc48b91278dc
#
_entry.id   5b30051126df089d66bebc48b91278dc
#
_cell.length_a   1.000
_cell.length_b   1.000
_cell.length_c   1.000
_cell.angle_alpha   90.00
_cell.angle_beta   90.00
_cell.angle_gamma   90.00
#
_symmetry.space_group_name_H-M   'P 1'
#
loop_
_entity.id
_entity.type
_entity.pdbx_description
1 polymer ?
#
loop_
_entity_poly.entity_id
_entity_poly.type
_entity_poly.pdbx_seq_one_letter_code
_entity_poly.pdbx_strand_id
1 'polypeptide(L)'
;AMEALGAEVIKVKGNYENSLIECIKQSTKNNWQIVQDVAWKNYMQVPKYTMAGYSVMMKEIAEQINDEKISHIILQAGVGGMAGAMVAGIARYLDNIPTIIVVEPDSAACVMESIKTGKIEKIDIKRESLMGGMSCGEVSLVPWEILKNSVKHCISLPDDDIAKTMKLLGNASFSEESIIAGENAAPGVISLIASYEDETIKTKIELNDNSNVLIFGCEGDTDQEMYQKLVNQK
;
A
#
# COMPACT_ATOMS: atom_id res chain seq x y z
N ALA A 1 -2.99 -16.54 13.63
CA ALA A 1 -2.41 -15.39 14.33
C ALA A 1 -3.42 -14.71 15.24
N MET A 2 -4.55 -14.14 14.75
CA MET A 2 -5.53 -13.38 15.57
C MET A 2 -6.10 -14.18 16.73
N GLU A 3 -6.52 -15.43 16.51
CA GLU A 3 -7.01 -16.31 17.60
C GLU A 3 -5.96 -16.60 18.67
N ALA A 4 -4.70 -16.74 18.27
CA ALA A 4 -3.58 -16.91 19.20
C ALA A 4 -3.35 -15.70 20.13
N LEU A 5 -3.85 -14.53 19.73
CA LEU A 5 -3.84 -13.30 20.54
C LEU A 5 -5.13 -13.11 21.36
N GLY A 6 -6.02 -14.10 21.38
CA GLY A 6 -7.26 -14.09 22.15
C GLY A 6 -8.45 -13.44 21.45
N ALA A 7 -8.35 -13.16 20.15
CA ALA A 7 -9.47 -12.61 19.39
C ALA A 7 -10.47 -13.71 19.02
N GLU A 8 -11.78 -13.40 19.09
CA GLU A 8 -12.80 -14.20 18.45
C GLU A 8 -12.84 -13.90 16.96
N VAL A 9 -12.60 -14.93 16.12
CA VAL A 9 -12.55 -14.77 14.65
C VAL A 9 -13.83 -15.33 14.03
N ILE A 10 -14.61 -14.46 13.39
CA ILE A 10 -15.83 -14.81 12.66
C ILE A 10 -15.52 -14.85 11.16
N LYS A 11 -15.51 -16.05 10.58
CA LYS A 11 -15.33 -16.23 9.13
C LYS A 11 -16.65 -16.03 8.39
N VAL A 12 -16.68 -15.05 7.50
CA VAL A 12 -17.86 -14.74 6.67
C VAL A 12 -17.67 -15.32 5.28
N LYS A 13 -18.71 -15.95 4.72
CA LYS A 13 -18.69 -16.43 3.33
C LYS A 13 -18.87 -15.24 2.37
N GLY A 14 -18.03 -15.17 1.36
CA GLY A 14 -18.06 -14.13 0.33
C GLY A 14 -16.75 -13.34 0.26
N ASN A 15 -16.83 -12.12 -0.22
CA ASN A 15 -15.72 -11.21 -0.38
C ASN A 15 -15.58 -10.24 0.81
N TYR A 16 -14.68 -9.26 0.65
CA TYR A 16 -14.42 -8.24 1.66
C TYR A 16 -15.68 -7.43 2.03
N GLU A 17 -16.50 -7.04 1.04
CA GLU A 17 -17.73 -6.28 1.26
C GLU A 17 -18.75 -7.06 2.10
N ASN A 18 -18.85 -8.38 1.91
CA ASN A 18 -19.71 -9.24 2.74
C ASN A 18 -19.23 -9.26 4.19
N SER A 19 -17.93 -9.30 4.42
CA SER A 19 -17.33 -9.24 5.76
C SER A 19 -17.61 -7.89 6.44
N LEU A 20 -17.51 -6.79 5.70
CA LEU A 20 -17.82 -5.45 6.22
C LEU A 20 -19.30 -5.31 6.60
N ILE A 21 -20.22 -5.78 5.76
CA ILE A 21 -21.67 -5.78 6.05
C ILE A 21 -21.98 -6.56 7.32
N GLU A 22 -21.41 -7.76 7.48
CA GLU A 22 -21.64 -8.57 8.68
C GLU A 22 -20.98 -7.92 9.92
N CYS A 23 -19.81 -7.33 9.80
CA CYS A 23 -19.16 -6.56 10.87
C CYS A 23 -20.07 -5.42 11.36
N ILE A 24 -20.63 -4.61 10.47
CA ILE A 24 -21.56 -3.52 10.80
C ILE A 24 -22.79 -4.06 11.50
N LYS A 25 -23.37 -5.14 11.00
CA LYS A 25 -24.56 -5.80 11.58
C LYS A 25 -24.27 -6.32 12.99
N GLN A 26 -23.16 -7.02 13.20
CA GLN A 26 -22.79 -7.55 14.52
C GLN A 26 -22.48 -6.43 15.51
N SER A 27 -21.76 -5.40 15.10
CA SER A 27 -21.45 -4.26 15.95
C SER A 27 -22.72 -3.52 16.40
N THR A 28 -23.67 -3.31 15.49
CA THR A 28 -24.95 -2.67 15.79
C THR A 28 -25.77 -3.51 16.77
N LYS A 29 -25.84 -4.82 16.54
CA LYS A 29 -26.59 -5.76 17.38
C LYS A 29 -26.05 -5.81 18.82
N ASN A 30 -24.72 -5.79 18.97
CA ASN A 30 -24.05 -5.99 20.25
C ASN A 30 -23.55 -4.67 20.88
N ASN A 31 -23.82 -3.53 20.26
CA ASN A 31 -23.33 -2.22 20.65
C ASN A 31 -21.79 -2.17 20.76
N TRP A 32 -21.11 -2.81 19.79
CA TRP A 32 -19.65 -2.81 19.73
C TRP A 32 -19.10 -1.61 18.95
N GLN A 33 -17.95 -1.13 19.34
CA GLN A 33 -17.21 -0.13 18.59
C GLN A 33 -16.52 -0.79 17.38
N ILE A 34 -16.85 -0.34 16.18
CA ILE A 34 -16.06 -0.73 14.99
C ILE A 34 -14.70 0.00 15.04
N VAL A 35 -13.63 -0.74 14.82
CA VAL A 35 -12.28 -0.21 14.57
C VAL A 35 -11.81 -0.75 13.23
N GLN A 36 -11.75 0.15 12.23
CA GLN A 36 -11.50 -0.17 10.83
C GLN A 36 -10.79 1.03 10.20
N ASP A 37 -9.84 0.79 9.32
CA ASP A 37 -9.04 1.83 8.64
C ASP A 37 -9.73 2.42 7.40
N VAL A 38 -10.70 1.71 6.81
CA VAL A 38 -11.46 2.19 5.67
C VAL A 38 -12.57 3.14 6.12
N ALA A 39 -12.63 4.33 5.51
CA ALA A 39 -13.63 5.33 5.77
C ALA A 39 -14.80 5.25 4.78
N TRP A 40 -16.01 5.35 5.30
CA TRP A 40 -17.23 5.52 4.50
C TRP A 40 -18.10 6.64 5.08
N LYS A 41 -19.21 6.97 4.41
CA LYS A 41 -20.13 8.02 4.86
C LYS A 41 -20.58 7.77 6.31
N ASN A 42 -20.38 8.75 7.17
CA ASN A 42 -20.64 8.74 8.62
C ASN A 42 -19.68 7.87 9.47
N TYR A 43 -18.64 7.26 8.87
CA TYR A 43 -17.60 6.56 9.60
C TYR A 43 -16.23 7.03 9.11
N MET A 44 -15.76 8.16 9.65
CA MET A 44 -14.52 8.80 9.21
C MET A 44 -13.52 9.03 10.35
N GLN A 45 -14.01 9.07 11.61
CA GLN A 45 -13.18 9.48 12.73
C GLN A 45 -12.13 8.42 13.10
N VAL A 46 -12.54 7.17 13.22
CA VAL A 46 -11.61 6.07 13.51
C VAL A 46 -10.59 5.87 12.38
N PRO A 47 -10.97 5.85 11.09
CA PRO A 47 -10.00 5.85 9.99
C PRO A 47 -8.99 7.00 10.03
N LYS A 48 -9.39 8.21 10.42
CA LYS A 48 -8.46 9.34 10.62
C LYS A 48 -7.44 9.05 11.73
N TYR A 49 -7.86 8.45 12.84
CA TYR A 49 -6.96 8.06 13.91
C TYR A 49 -5.98 6.96 13.47
N THR A 50 -6.45 5.98 12.71
CA THR A 50 -5.61 4.93 12.15
C THR A 50 -4.55 5.52 11.21
N MET A 51 -4.96 6.42 10.31
CA MET A 51 -4.03 7.12 9.40
C MET A 51 -3.04 8.01 10.18
N ALA A 52 -3.48 8.67 11.25
CA ALA A 52 -2.59 9.42 12.13
C ALA A 52 -1.55 8.50 12.79
N GLY A 53 -1.95 7.28 13.17
CA GLY A 53 -1.02 6.26 13.64
C GLY A 53 0.01 5.85 12.58
N TYR A 54 -0.41 5.62 11.34
CA TYR A 54 0.51 5.32 10.24
C TYR A 54 1.53 6.45 9.96
N SER A 55 1.18 7.71 10.20
CA SER A 55 2.09 8.84 9.98
C SER A 55 3.31 8.85 10.92
N VAL A 56 3.30 8.06 12.00
CA VAL A 56 4.46 7.86 12.88
C VAL A 56 5.63 7.29 12.09
N MET A 57 5.39 6.36 11.17
CA MET A 57 6.42 5.81 10.28
C MET A 57 7.13 6.92 9.48
N MET A 58 6.37 7.89 8.94
CA MET A 58 6.99 8.98 8.18
C MET A 58 7.80 9.92 9.08
N LYS A 59 7.39 10.10 10.34
CA LYS A 59 8.17 10.86 11.33
C LYS A 59 9.51 10.16 11.62
N GLU A 60 9.47 8.86 11.86
CA GLU A 60 10.68 8.06 12.11
C GLU A 60 11.63 8.05 10.90
N ILE A 61 11.08 7.94 9.68
CA ILE A 61 11.86 8.05 8.44
C ILE A 61 12.54 9.43 8.36
N ALA A 62 11.81 10.51 8.61
CA ALA A 62 12.38 11.87 8.58
C ALA A 62 13.53 12.05 9.59
N GLU A 63 13.45 11.39 10.75
CA GLU A 63 14.53 11.38 11.75
C GLU A 63 15.73 10.52 11.31
N GLN A 64 15.53 9.51 10.47
CA GLN A 64 16.57 8.56 10.04
C GLN A 64 17.33 9.01 8.78
N ILE A 65 16.70 9.72 7.87
CA ILE A 65 17.29 10.11 6.58
C ILE A 65 18.33 11.23 6.68
N ASN A 66 18.57 11.80 7.89
CA ASN A 66 19.68 12.74 8.17
C ASN A 66 19.82 13.85 7.12
N ASP A 67 18.75 14.58 6.82
CA ASP A 67 18.71 15.66 5.82
C ASP A 67 18.94 15.22 4.35
N GLU A 68 18.97 13.93 4.06
CA GLU A 68 19.01 13.45 2.67
C GLU A 68 17.72 13.86 1.94
N LYS A 69 17.90 14.48 0.78
CA LYS A 69 16.76 14.93 -0.02
C LYS A 69 16.17 13.77 -0.80
N ILE A 70 14.97 13.36 -0.43
CA ILE A 70 14.19 12.36 -1.17
C ILE A 70 13.59 13.03 -2.41
N SER A 71 13.84 12.49 -3.59
CA SER A 71 13.32 12.99 -4.87
C SER A 71 12.01 12.32 -5.28
N HIS A 72 11.86 11.03 -4.99
CA HIS A 72 10.70 10.22 -5.37
C HIS A 72 10.24 9.36 -4.20
N ILE A 73 8.93 9.11 -4.12
CA ILE A 73 8.33 8.16 -3.19
C ILE A 73 7.40 7.25 -3.95
N ILE A 74 7.55 5.93 -3.79
CA ILE A 74 6.65 4.93 -4.34
C ILE A 74 5.85 4.32 -3.19
N LEU A 75 4.53 4.48 -3.25
CA LEU A 75 3.57 4.08 -2.22
C LEU A 75 2.64 3.01 -2.76
N GLN A 76 2.66 1.83 -2.18
CA GLN A 76 1.66 0.82 -2.45
C GLN A 76 0.30 1.25 -1.88
N ALA A 77 -0.77 0.97 -2.63
CA ALA A 77 -2.13 1.30 -2.24
C ALA A 77 -3.12 0.17 -2.55
N GLY A 78 -3.97 -0.13 -1.57
CA GLY A 78 -5.26 -0.74 -1.76
C GLY A 78 -6.32 0.35 -1.64
N VAL A 79 -7.00 0.49 -0.49
CA VAL A 79 -7.95 1.60 -0.23
C VAL A 79 -7.27 2.97 -0.03
N GLY A 80 -5.94 3.01 0.01
CA GLY A 80 -5.15 4.24 0.08
C GLY A 80 -4.81 4.74 1.49
N GLY A 81 -5.18 4.03 2.56
CA GLY A 81 -5.00 4.50 3.94
C GLY A 81 -3.56 4.80 4.30
N MET A 82 -2.64 3.85 4.11
CA MET A 82 -1.22 4.02 4.35
C MET A 82 -0.62 5.08 3.41
N ALA A 83 -0.91 5.01 2.11
CA ALA A 83 -0.40 5.96 1.14
C ALA A 83 -0.81 7.41 1.49
N GLY A 84 -2.09 7.65 1.84
CA GLY A 84 -2.56 8.96 2.28
C GLY A 84 -1.89 9.44 3.57
N ALA A 85 -1.62 8.54 4.52
CA ALA A 85 -0.92 8.87 5.76
C ALA A 85 0.54 9.27 5.50
N MET A 86 1.24 8.55 4.60
CA MET A 86 2.60 8.91 4.19
C MET A 86 2.64 10.27 3.52
N VAL A 87 1.72 10.57 2.60
CA VAL A 87 1.62 11.88 1.95
C VAL A 87 1.38 13.00 2.96
N ALA A 88 0.50 12.81 3.92
CA ALA A 88 0.29 13.77 5.00
C ALA A 88 1.55 13.95 5.88
N GLY A 89 2.26 12.86 6.15
CA GLY A 89 3.52 12.86 6.88
C GLY A 89 4.65 13.58 6.13
N ILE A 90 4.76 13.40 4.82
CA ILE A 90 5.70 14.15 3.96
C ILE A 90 5.51 15.64 4.14
N ALA A 91 4.28 16.13 3.99
CA ALA A 91 3.97 17.55 4.12
C ALA A 91 4.25 18.11 5.52
N ARG A 92 4.36 17.25 6.53
CA ARG A 92 4.62 17.66 7.92
C ARG A 92 6.07 17.55 8.33
N TYR A 93 6.81 16.57 7.83
CA TYR A 93 8.12 16.19 8.38
C TYR A 93 9.27 16.32 7.39
N LEU A 94 9.01 16.47 6.10
CA LEU A 94 10.06 16.70 5.10
C LEU A 94 10.09 18.17 4.66
N ASP A 95 11.30 18.68 4.42
CA ASP A 95 11.50 20.05 3.93
C ASP A 95 11.19 20.19 2.43
N ASN A 96 11.13 19.07 1.69
CA ASN A 96 10.76 19.06 0.28
C ASN A 96 9.61 18.08 0.01
N ILE A 97 8.85 18.35 -1.01
CA ILE A 97 7.79 17.45 -1.49
C ILE A 97 8.34 16.65 -2.68
N PRO A 98 8.59 15.35 -2.53
CA PRO A 98 9.07 14.49 -3.61
C PRO A 98 7.97 14.21 -4.65
N THR A 99 8.36 13.66 -5.79
CA THR A 99 7.41 13.10 -6.76
C THR A 99 6.71 11.88 -6.13
N ILE A 100 5.39 11.96 -5.95
CA ILE A 100 4.60 10.92 -5.32
C ILE A 100 4.02 10.00 -6.39
N ILE A 101 4.36 8.73 -6.30
CA ILE A 101 3.95 7.66 -7.21
C ILE A 101 3.16 6.64 -6.40
N VAL A 102 1.96 6.28 -6.84
CA VAL A 102 1.19 5.17 -6.27
C VAL A 102 1.36 3.93 -7.13
N VAL A 103 1.55 2.78 -6.49
CA VAL A 103 1.57 1.47 -7.15
C VAL A 103 0.42 0.60 -6.67
N GLU A 104 -0.23 -0.09 -7.61
CA GLU A 104 -1.39 -0.95 -7.37
C GLU A 104 -1.33 -2.23 -8.23
N PRO A 105 -2.04 -3.31 -7.82
CA PRO A 105 -2.27 -4.45 -8.71
C PRO A 105 -3.05 -4.03 -9.96
N ASP A 106 -2.72 -4.58 -11.11
CA ASP A 106 -3.43 -4.32 -12.37
C ASP A 106 -4.92 -4.71 -12.31
N SER A 107 -5.23 -5.73 -11.51
CA SER A 107 -6.59 -6.22 -11.28
C SER A 107 -7.42 -5.36 -10.32
N ALA A 108 -6.82 -4.43 -9.58
CA ALA A 108 -7.45 -3.66 -8.52
C ALA A 108 -6.90 -2.22 -8.41
N ALA A 109 -6.66 -1.54 -9.55
CA ALA A 109 -6.06 -0.20 -9.59
C ALA A 109 -7.10 0.92 -9.35
N CYS A 110 -7.74 0.91 -8.17
CA CYS A 110 -8.84 1.84 -7.87
C CYS A 110 -8.38 3.28 -7.63
N VAL A 111 -7.18 3.50 -7.08
CA VAL A 111 -6.61 4.85 -6.93
C VAL A 111 -6.27 5.43 -8.30
N MET A 112 -5.63 4.66 -9.19
CA MET A 112 -5.30 5.08 -10.54
C MET A 112 -6.56 5.50 -11.32
N GLU A 113 -7.60 4.68 -11.32
CA GLU A 113 -8.82 4.99 -12.05
C GLU A 113 -9.53 6.21 -11.44
N SER A 114 -9.52 6.35 -10.12
CA SER A 114 -10.08 7.51 -9.44
C SER A 114 -9.29 8.80 -9.77
N ILE A 115 -7.95 8.74 -9.81
CA ILE A 115 -7.10 9.88 -10.22
C ILE A 115 -7.39 10.29 -11.68
N LYS A 116 -7.50 9.32 -12.60
CA LYS A 116 -7.81 9.58 -14.01
C LYS A 116 -9.13 10.32 -14.21
N THR A 117 -10.15 9.99 -13.44
CA THR A 117 -11.50 10.58 -13.58
C THR A 117 -11.74 11.77 -12.66
N GLY A 118 -10.88 12.00 -11.67
CA GLY A 118 -11.00 13.07 -10.66
C GLY A 118 -12.07 12.81 -9.60
N LYS A 119 -12.62 11.58 -9.52
CA LYS A 119 -13.60 11.15 -8.51
C LYS A 119 -13.36 9.70 -8.13
N ILE A 120 -13.89 9.26 -6.99
CA ILE A 120 -13.79 7.86 -6.57
C ILE A 120 -14.51 6.98 -7.59
N GLU A 121 -13.78 6.05 -8.17
CA GLU A 121 -14.29 4.99 -9.04
C GLU A 121 -14.29 3.65 -8.31
N LYS A 122 -15.31 2.84 -8.60
CA LYS A 122 -15.39 1.48 -8.11
C LYS A 122 -14.98 0.50 -9.20
N ILE A 123 -14.03 -0.37 -8.88
CA ILE A 123 -13.52 -1.42 -9.76
C ILE A 123 -14.14 -2.75 -9.40
N ASP A 124 -14.62 -3.46 -10.40
CA ASP A 124 -15.07 -4.85 -10.26
C ASP A 124 -13.86 -5.79 -10.32
N ILE A 125 -13.41 -6.29 -9.17
CA ILE A 125 -12.27 -7.20 -9.07
C ILE A 125 -12.69 -8.58 -9.56
N LYS A 126 -12.24 -8.93 -10.75
CA LYS A 126 -12.52 -10.23 -11.38
C LYS A 126 -11.50 -11.31 -11.03
N ARG A 127 -10.32 -10.90 -10.61
CA ARG A 127 -9.20 -11.76 -10.22
C ARG A 127 -8.51 -11.15 -9.01
N GLU A 128 -8.48 -11.90 -7.92
CA GLU A 128 -7.69 -11.49 -6.74
C GLU A 128 -6.21 -11.49 -7.11
N SER A 129 -5.48 -10.50 -6.64
CA SER A 129 -4.03 -10.40 -6.79
C SER A 129 -3.32 -11.18 -5.68
N LEU A 130 -2.08 -11.62 -5.94
CA LEU A 130 -1.16 -12.08 -4.90
C LEU A 130 -0.91 -10.99 -3.86
N MET A 131 -0.93 -9.73 -4.28
CA MET A 131 -0.88 -8.56 -3.40
C MET A 131 -2.21 -8.39 -2.65
N GLY A 132 -2.56 -9.36 -1.80
CA GLY A 132 -3.89 -9.50 -1.19
C GLY A 132 -4.31 -8.27 -0.38
N GLY A 133 -3.40 -7.64 0.35
CA GLY A 133 -3.65 -6.40 1.11
C GLY A 133 -3.90 -5.17 0.23
N MET A 134 -3.59 -5.25 -1.06
CA MET A 134 -3.81 -4.19 -2.06
C MET A 134 -4.98 -4.50 -3.00
N SER A 135 -5.57 -5.70 -2.94
CA SER A 135 -6.68 -6.13 -3.80
C SER A 135 -8.00 -5.49 -3.36
N CYS A 136 -8.15 -4.19 -3.59
CA CYS A 136 -9.27 -3.37 -3.15
C CYS A 136 -9.95 -2.66 -4.32
N GLY A 137 -11.28 -2.68 -4.34
CA GLY A 137 -12.07 -2.15 -5.46
C GLY A 137 -12.45 -0.68 -5.37
N GLU A 138 -12.22 -0.01 -4.23
CA GLU A 138 -12.66 1.37 -4.02
C GLU A 138 -11.74 2.11 -3.05
N VAL A 139 -11.43 3.37 -3.36
CA VAL A 139 -10.61 4.22 -2.49
C VAL A 139 -11.40 4.68 -1.28
N SER A 140 -10.81 4.61 -0.09
CA SER A 140 -11.40 5.12 1.15
C SER A 140 -11.57 6.65 1.11
N LEU A 141 -12.67 7.16 1.70
CA LEU A 141 -13.02 8.59 1.63
C LEU A 141 -11.96 9.53 2.22
N VAL A 142 -11.32 9.14 3.33
CA VAL A 142 -10.33 10.02 3.99
C VAL A 142 -9.04 10.14 3.19
N PRO A 143 -8.38 9.04 2.77
CA PRO A 143 -7.16 9.16 1.97
C PRO A 143 -7.40 9.77 0.59
N TRP A 144 -8.58 9.59 -0.01
CA TRP A 144 -8.92 10.21 -1.29
C TRP A 144 -8.73 11.74 -1.27
N GLU A 145 -9.18 12.42 -0.21
CA GLU A 145 -9.03 13.86 -0.10
C GLU A 145 -7.57 14.35 -0.11
N ILE A 146 -6.65 13.47 0.26
CA ILE A 146 -5.20 13.72 0.24
C ILE A 146 -4.62 13.32 -1.11
N LEU A 147 -4.86 12.07 -1.54
CA LEU A 147 -4.22 11.47 -2.72
C LEU A 147 -4.59 12.17 -4.02
N LYS A 148 -5.86 12.56 -4.20
CA LYS A 148 -6.34 13.19 -5.45
C LYS A 148 -5.57 14.44 -5.88
N ASN A 149 -4.96 15.16 -4.93
CA ASN A 149 -4.21 16.38 -5.21
C ASN A 149 -2.69 16.22 -5.09
N SER A 150 -2.22 15.08 -4.60
CA SER A 150 -0.80 14.88 -4.25
C SER A 150 -0.13 13.84 -5.14
N VAL A 151 -0.86 12.81 -5.57
CA VAL A 151 -0.32 11.76 -6.44
C VAL A 151 -0.08 12.30 -7.84
N LYS A 152 1.15 12.18 -8.31
CA LYS A 152 1.56 12.69 -9.62
C LYS A 152 1.53 11.61 -10.69
N HIS A 153 1.86 10.38 -10.30
CA HIS A 153 1.88 9.22 -11.18
C HIS A 153 1.29 8.00 -10.50
N CYS A 154 0.70 7.12 -11.29
CA CYS A 154 0.24 5.81 -10.87
C CYS A 154 0.85 4.74 -11.75
N ILE A 155 1.26 3.62 -11.15
CA ILE A 155 1.77 2.43 -11.82
C ILE A 155 0.87 1.28 -11.43
N SER A 156 0.43 0.47 -12.39
CA SER A 156 -0.24 -0.80 -12.11
C SER A 156 0.66 -1.95 -12.55
N LEU A 157 0.74 -2.99 -11.72
CA LEU A 157 1.62 -4.14 -11.91
C LEU A 157 0.84 -5.44 -11.92
N PRO A 158 1.20 -6.39 -12.80
CA PRO A 158 0.76 -7.78 -12.68
C PRO A 158 1.48 -8.48 -11.52
N ASP A 159 1.01 -9.67 -11.17
CA ASP A 159 1.60 -10.48 -10.08
C ASP A 159 2.92 -11.17 -10.46
N ASP A 160 3.32 -11.15 -11.74
CA ASP A 160 4.34 -12.02 -12.32
C ASP A 160 5.72 -11.90 -11.64
N ASP A 161 6.13 -10.70 -11.25
CA ASP A 161 7.45 -10.47 -10.65
C ASP A 161 7.46 -10.45 -9.10
N ILE A 162 6.31 -10.67 -8.45
CA ILE A 162 6.22 -10.63 -6.98
C ILE A 162 7.13 -11.67 -6.34
N ALA A 163 6.95 -12.93 -6.67
CA ALA A 163 7.74 -14.03 -6.09
C ALA A 163 9.24 -13.89 -6.35
N LYS A 164 9.62 -13.48 -7.56
CA LYS A 164 11.01 -13.23 -7.94
C LYS A 164 11.61 -12.09 -7.11
N THR A 165 10.89 -10.99 -6.92
CA THR A 165 11.38 -9.84 -6.16
C THR A 165 11.48 -10.15 -4.68
N MET A 166 10.52 -10.86 -4.09
CA MET A 166 10.60 -11.35 -2.71
C MET A 166 11.86 -12.19 -2.51
N LYS A 167 12.17 -13.10 -3.45
CA LYS A 167 13.39 -13.93 -3.42
C LYS A 167 14.68 -13.09 -3.53
N LEU A 168 14.72 -12.09 -4.40
CA LEU A 168 15.88 -11.20 -4.55
C LEU A 168 16.13 -10.39 -3.28
N LEU A 169 15.09 -9.87 -2.64
CA LEU A 169 15.18 -9.17 -1.35
C LEU A 169 15.67 -10.10 -0.24
N GLY A 170 15.09 -11.29 -0.13
CA GLY A 170 15.51 -12.31 0.83
C GLY A 170 16.94 -12.81 0.67
N ASN A 171 17.49 -12.75 -0.55
CA ASN A 171 18.86 -13.13 -0.87
C ASN A 171 19.87 -11.95 -0.81
N ALA A 172 19.46 -10.80 -0.27
CA ALA A 172 20.30 -9.59 -0.22
C ALA A 172 20.85 -9.16 -1.59
N SER A 173 20.04 -9.32 -2.68
CA SER A 173 20.51 -9.00 -4.05
C SER A 173 20.61 -7.51 -4.32
N PHE A 174 20.00 -6.67 -3.48
CA PHE A 174 19.97 -5.21 -3.62
C PHE A 174 20.60 -4.47 -2.43
N SER A 175 21.02 -5.19 -1.39
CA SER A 175 21.50 -4.62 -0.13
C SER A 175 22.54 -5.54 0.49
N GLU A 176 23.25 -5.06 1.52
CA GLU A 176 24.20 -5.87 2.29
C GLU A 176 23.50 -6.90 3.19
N GLU A 177 22.25 -6.62 3.58
CA GLU A 177 21.45 -7.47 4.46
C GLU A 177 20.21 -8.04 3.74
N SER A 178 19.81 -9.23 4.15
CA SER A 178 18.56 -9.85 3.71
C SER A 178 17.36 -9.07 4.18
N ILE A 179 16.42 -8.80 3.29
CA ILE A 179 15.15 -8.13 3.58
C ILE A 179 14.02 -9.15 3.39
N ILE A 180 13.40 -9.56 4.49
CA ILE A 180 12.22 -10.42 4.45
C ILE A 180 11.00 -9.54 4.17
N ALA A 181 10.54 -9.57 2.92
CA ALA A 181 9.44 -8.76 2.42
C ALA A 181 8.32 -9.65 1.88
N GLY A 182 7.11 -9.43 2.35
CA GLY A 182 5.91 -10.10 1.85
C GLY A 182 5.44 -9.58 0.49
N GLU A 183 4.37 -10.17 -0.01
CA GLU A 183 3.85 -9.88 -1.35
C GLU A 183 3.36 -8.43 -1.53
N ASN A 184 2.91 -7.77 -0.46
CA ASN A 184 2.50 -6.37 -0.53
C ASN A 184 3.68 -5.37 -0.35
N ALA A 185 4.86 -5.85 0.04
CA ALA A 185 6.07 -5.03 0.15
C ALA A 185 6.91 -4.99 -1.14
N ALA A 186 6.86 -6.04 -1.96
CA ALA A 186 7.59 -6.14 -3.21
C ALA A 186 7.24 -5.10 -4.30
N PRO A 187 5.98 -4.63 -4.44
CA PRO A 187 5.56 -3.74 -5.54
C PRO A 187 6.38 -2.46 -5.68
N GLY A 188 6.83 -1.87 -4.58
CA GLY A 188 7.69 -0.68 -4.62
C GLY A 188 9.00 -0.91 -5.36
N VAL A 189 9.65 -2.04 -5.11
CA VAL A 189 10.91 -2.44 -5.77
C VAL A 189 10.66 -2.77 -7.24
N ILE A 190 9.60 -3.52 -7.55
CA ILE A 190 9.22 -3.86 -8.93
C ILE A 190 8.97 -2.59 -9.74
N SER A 191 8.21 -1.65 -9.19
CA SER A 191 7.93 -0.36 -9.84
C SER A 191 9.19 0.42 -10.12
N LEU A 192 10.15 0.46 -9.18
CA LEU A 192 11.42 1.14 -9.35
C LEU A 192 12.23 0.53 -10.50
N ILE A 193 12.38 -0.81 -10.50
CA ILE A 193 13.12 -1.53 -11.54
C ILE A 193 12.47 -1.30 -12.91
N ALA A 194 11.17 -1.54 -13.04
CA ALA A 194 10.44 -1.36 -14.29
C ALA A 194 10.50 0.08 -14.79
N SER A 195 10.41 1.06 -13.88
CA SER A 195 10.50 2.48 -14.24
C SER A 195 11.91 2.88 -14.69
N TYR A 196 12.94 2.24 -14.17
CA TYR A 196 14.32 2.52 -14.57
C TYR A 196 14.71 1.86 -15.89
N GLU A 197 14.14 0.69 -16.20
CA GLU A 197 14.37 -0.05 -17.44
C GLU A 197 13.59 0.51 -18.64
N ASP A 198 12.46 1.19 -18.42
CA ASP A 198 11.66 1.82 -19.47
C ASP A 198 11.96 3.33 -19.57
N GLU A 199 12.72 3.74 -20.60
CA GLU A 199 13.10 5.12 -20.82
C GLU A 199 11.92 6.09 -20.96
N THR A 200 10.74 5.61 -21.39
CA THR A 200 9.54 6.43 -21.48
C THR A 200 8.99 6.73 -20.08
N ILE A 201 8.91 5.70 -19.24
CA ILE A 201 8.47 5.84 -17.86
C ILE A 201 9.50 6.66 -17.07
N LYS A 202 10.78 6.30 -17.17
CA LYS A 202 11.91 6.98 -16.52
C LYS A 202 11.87 8.48 -16.78
N THR A 203 11.74 8.88 -18.05
CA THR A 203 11.63 10.29 -18.45
C THR A 203 10.38 10.95 -17.88
N LYS A 204 9.22 10.28 -17.96
CA LYS A 204 7.94 10.82 -17.51
C LYS A 204 7.89 11.13 -16.02
N ILE A 205 8.52 10.29 -15.20
CA ILE A 205 8.60 10.49 -13.75
C ILE A 205 9.85 11.24 -13.32
N GLU A 206 10.71 11.66 -14.27
CA GLU A 206 11.95 12.39 -14.04
C GLU A 206 13.00 11.59 -13.21
N LEU A 207 12.97 10.26 -13.30
CA LEU A 207 13.90 9.36 -12.61
C LEU A 207 15.27 9.39 -13.32
N ASN A 208 16.34 9.51 -12.54
CA ASN A 208 17.73 9.53 -13.05
C ASN A 208 18.71 9.00 -12.02
N ASP A 209 19.98 8.91 -12.37
CA ASP A 209 21.02 8.32 -11.53
C ASP A 209 21.30 9.09 -10.22
N ASN A 210 20.82 10.32 -10.09
CA ASN A 210 20.88 11.12 -8.87
C ASN A 210 19.58 11.09 -8.05
N SER A 211 18.60 10.27 -8.45
CA SER A 211 17.34 10.17 -7.74
C SER A 211 17.50 9.37 -6.45
N ASN A 212 17.04 9.95 -5.33
CA ASN A 212 16.87 9.25 -4.07
C ASN A 212 15.42 8.81 -3.97
N VAL A 213 15.18 7.51 -4.04
CA VAL A 213 13.83 6.93 -4.08
C VAL A 213 13.51 6.24 -2.77
N LEU A 214 12.47 6.69 -2.08
CA LEU A 214 11.95 6.03 -0.89
C LEU A 214 10.85 5.04 -1.29
N ILE A 215 11.02 3.79 -0.88
CA ILE A 215 10.02 2.73 -1.01
C ILE A 215 9.71 2.14 0.36
N PHE A 216 8.55 1.51 0.50
CA PHE A 216 8.05 1.02 1.79
C PHE A 216 7.93 -0.50 1.78
N GLY A 217 8.41 -1.13 2.86
CA GLY A 217 8.25 -2.54 3.12
C GLY A 217 7.50 -2.74 4.44
N CYS A 218 6.16 -2.69 4.40
CA CYS A 218 5.32 -2.77 5.60
C CYS A 218 4.84 -4.18 5.93
N GLU A 219 5.30 -5.19 5.19
CA GLU A 219 4.91 -6.58 5.37
C GLU A 219 6.13 -7.48 5.33
N GLY A 220 6.21 -8.41 6.29
CA GLY A 220 7.17 -9.50 6.32
C GLY A 220 6.53 -10.83 5.91
N ASP A 221 7.10 -11.94 6.36
CA ASP A 221 6.64 -13.31 6.13
C ASP A 221 5.51 -13.72 7.10
N THR A 222 4.48 -12.90 7.23
CA THR A 222 3.36 -13.14 8.17
C THR A 222 2.61 -14.44 7.88
N ASP A 223 2.54 -14.87 6.63
CA ASP A 223 2.18 -16.22 6.18
C ASP A 223 3.45 -16.94 5.72
N GLN A 224 4.13 -17.58 6.67
CA GLN A 224 5.40 -18.28 6.41
C GLN A 224 5.28 -19.39 5.35
N GLU A 225 4.15 -20.08 5.31
CA GLU A 225 3.93 -21.15 4.31
C GLU A 225 3.83 -20.55 2.91
N MET A 226 3.04 -19.50 2.75
CA MET A 226 2.91 -18.79 1.48
C MET A 226 4.24 -18.15 1.08
N TYR A 227 4.93 -17.48 2.00
CA TYR A 227 6.24 -16.88 1.75
C TYR A 227 7.23 -17.92 1.19
N GLN A 228 7.39 -19.06 1.89
CA GLN A 228 8.30 -20.13 1.46
C GLN A 228 7.91 -20.72 0.10
N LYS A 229 6.60 -20.86 -0.17
CA LYS A 229 6.11 -21.31 -1.46
C LYS A 229 6.49 -20.34 -2.58
N LEU A 230 6.37 -19.04 -2.37
CA LEU A 230 6.67 -18.02 -3.38
C LEU A 230 8.18 -17.90 -3.64
N VAL A 231 9.01 -17.79 -2.60
CA VAL A 231 10.47 -17.61 -2.78
C VAL A 231 11.20 -18.87 -3.30
N ASN A 232 10.60 -20.04 -3.15
CA ASN A 232 11.16 -21.32 -3.66
C ASN A 232 10.62 -21.71 -5.04
N GLN A 233 9.77 -20.91 -5.67
CA GLN A 233 9.39 -21.14 -7.07
C GLN A 233 10.63 -21.08 -7.98
N LYS A 234 10.70 -22.04 -8.94
CA LYS A 234 11.82 -22.17 -9.87
C LYS A 234 11.65 -21.24 -11.06
#